data_099d29c36ef3228a542f080b1736cf02
#
_entry.id   099d29c36ef3228a542f080b1736cf02
#
_cell.length_a   1.000
_cell.length_b   1.000
_cell.length_c   1.000
_cell.angle_alpha   90.00
_cell.angle_beta   90.00
_cell.angle_gamma   90.00
#
_symmetry.space_group_name_H-M   'P 1'
#
loop_
_entity.id
_entity.type
_entity.pdbx_description
1 polymer ?
#
loop_
_entity_poly.entity_id
_entity_poly.type
_entity_poly.pdbx_seq_one_letter_code
_entity_poly.pdbx_strand_id
1 'polypeptide(L)'
;KLKHALTYSARVIIGLIAGLMIAVTSSAETLMVYTAVEAEDLKRYAAAFNEDHPDIKIRWVRDSTGIVTAKLLAEKNNPRADVIWGLAATSLMLLQSEGMLQAYAPKGLNKLDSKFRDSANPPSWTGMDAWIAAVCVNTVEAGKNNLPTPTSWMDLTDPVYKGHLVMPNPNSSGTGFLDVSSWLQIYGERGGWQYMDNLHENIAWYTHSGSKPCKQAARGETPIGISFAFRGAKSKAAGAPLDIILPKEGVGWDMEATAIVKGTKKLSAAQTLVDWSITKKANKLYNQGYAVVAYPGIAKPVKHFPEGILDAMIDNDFQFAAVNRKKILAEWQKRYDAKSEAK
;
A
#
# COMPACT_ATOMS: atom_id res chain seq x y z
N LYS A 1 -36.19 73.66 65.18
CA LYS A 1 -36.30 73.90 63.73
C LYS A 1 -35.45 72.95 63.00
N LEU A 2 -36.12 72.08 62.21
CA LEU A 2 -35.63 71.03 61.36
C LEU A 2 -34.58 71.47 60.33
N LYS A 3 -33.65 70.69 60.08
CA LYS A 3 -33.17 70.48 58.71
C LYS A 3 -32.71 68.99 58.49
N HIS A 4 -33.42 68.38 57.60
CA HIS A 4 -33.11 67.07 57.11
C HIS A 4 -31.85 67.11 56.26
N ALA A 5 -30.96 66.10 56.41
CA ALA A 5 -29.93 65.82 55.48
C ALA A 5 -30.12 64.36 54.93
N LEU A 6 -30.49 64.26 53.69
CA LEU A 6 -30.59 63.02 52.97
C LEU A 6 -29.18 62.51 52.60
N THR A 7 -28.83 61.34 53.10
CA THR A 7 -27.64 60.60 52.65
C THR A 7 -28.07 59.64 51.60
N TYR A 8 -27.60 59.84 50.38
CA TYR A 8 -27.69 58.88 49.26
C TYR A 8 -26.64 57.77 49.43
N SER A 9 -27.13 56.58 49.70
CA SER A 9 -26.26 55.38 49.65
C SER A 9 -26.20 54.87 48.23
N ALA A 10 -25.08 55.07 47.53
CA ALA A 10 -24.80 54.47 46.24
C ALA A 10 -24.43 53.01 46.46
N ARG A 11 -25.31 52.08 46.11
CA ARG A 11 -25.00 50.66 46.03
C ARG A 11 -24.30 50.43 44.71
N VAL A 12 -22.98 50.16 44.75
CA VAL A 12 -22.19 49.63 43.61
C VAL A 12 -22.53 48.16 43.48
N ILE A 13 -23.30 47.82 42.45
CA ILE A 13 -23.51 46.43 42.02
C ILE A 13 -22.33 46.06 41.18
N ILE A 14 -21.37 45.34 41.77
CA ILE A 14 -20.30 44.66 41.02
C ILE A 14 -20.90 43.40 40.39
N GLY A 15 -21.27 43.49 39.11
CA GLY A 15 -21.68 42.35 38.33
C GLY A 15 -20.48 41.46 38.05
N LEU A 16 -20.37 40.30 38.73
CA LEU A 16 -19.46 39.24 38.40
C LEU A 16 -19.95 38.58 37.09
N ILE A 17 -19.40 38.98 35.95
CA ILE A 17 -19.53 38.21 34.69
C ILE A 17 -18.58 37.07 34.83
N ALA A 18 -19.04 35.93 35.37
CA ALA A 18 -18.36 34.66 35.27
C ALA A 18 -18.46 34.20 33.79
N GLY A 19 -17.44 34.54 33.02
CA GLY A 19 -17.27 33.98 31.67
C GLY A 19 -17.16 32.48 31.76
N LEU A 20 -18.25 31.78 31.49
CA LEU A 20 -18.27 30.33 31.32
C LEU A 20 -17.47 30.03 30.05
N MET A 21 -16.16 29.82 30.17
CA MET A 21 -15.38 29.18 29.11
C MET A 21 -15.92 27.75 29.00
N ILE A 22 -16.87 27.56 28.10
CA ILE A 22 -17.20 26.22 27.62
C ILE A 22 -15.96 25.73 26.89
N ALA A 23 -15.13 24.99 27.59
CA ALA A 23 -14.11 24.17 26.95
C ALA A 23 -14.86 23.18 26.05
N VAL A 24 -15.00 23.52 24.79
CA VAL A 24 -15.42 22.56 23.75
C VAL A 24 -14.30 21.51 23.73
N THR A 25 -14.50 20.45 24.52
CA THR A 25 -13.70 19.25 24.38
C THR A 25 -14.05 18.70 23.00
N SER A 26 -13.24 19.09 21.99
CA SER A 26 -13.32 18.47 20.68
C SER A 26 -13.08 16.99 20.92
N SER A 27 -14.15 16.20 20.85
CA SER A 27 -14.03 14.75 20.87
C SER A 27 -13.18 14.36 19.69
N ALA A 28 -12.10 13.63 19.93
CA ALA A 28 -11.22 13.16 18.86
C ALA A 28 -12.05 12.41 17.82
N GLU A 29 -12.01 12.85 16.56
CA GLU A 29 -12.70 12.18 15.47
C GLU A 29 -11.93 10.93 15.07
N THR A 30 -12.61 9.79 14.95
CA THR A 30 -11.96 8.52 14.58
C THR A 30 -12.27 8.18 13.12
N LEU A 31 -11.24 8.15 12.27
CA LEU A 31 -11.33 7.69 10.89
C LEU A 31 -11.20 6.17 10.83
N MET A 32 -12.09 5.52 10.09
CA MET A 32 -11.95 4.13 9.69
C MET A 32 -11.09 4.08 8.42
N VAL A 33 -9.88 3.54 8.52
CA VAL A 33 -8.88 3.55 7.45
C VAL A 33 -8.60 2.12 6.98
N TYR A 34 -8.90 1.85 5.71
CA TYR A 34 -8.59 0.57 5.08
C TYR A 34 -7.23 0.61 4.41
N THR A 35 -6.45 -0.45 4.54
CA THR A 35 -5.06 -0.48 4.07
C THR A 35 -4.57 -1.88 3.73
N ALA A 36 -3.60 -1.96 2.83
CA ALA A 36 -2.78 -3.15 2.57
C ALA A 36 -1.30 -2.95 2.95
N VAL A 37 -0.94 -1.79 3.51
CA VAL A 37 0.41 -1.52 4.03
C VAL A 37 0.84 -2.62 4.99
N GLU A 38 2.13 -2.94 5.02
CA GLU A 38 2.67 -3.94 5.96
C GLU A 38 2.31 -3.59 7.41
N ALA A 39 1.78 -4.56 8.15
CA ALA A 39 1.21 -4.35 9.48
C ALA A 39 2.18 -3.68 10.48
N GLU A 40 3.46 -3.95 10.32
CA GLU A 40 4.54 -3.40 11.15
C GLU A 40 4.76 -1.89 10.97
N ASP A 41 4.29 -1.31 9.86
CA ASP A 41 4.42 0.12 9.57
C ASP A 41 3.23 0.95 10.06
N LEU A 42 2.07 0.33 10.30
CA LEU A 42 0.82 1.03 10.63
C LEU A 42 0.93 1.89 11.90
N LYS A 43 1.55 1.34 12.95
CA LYS A 43 1.74 2.09 14.21
C LYS A 43 2.59 3.34 13.99
N ARG A 44 3.65 3.22 13.20
CA ARG A 44 4.56 4.31 12.88
C ARG A 44 3.86 5.39 12.03
N TYR A 45 3.06 4.99 11.05
CA TYR A 45 2.28 5.91 10.21
C TYR A 45 1.25 6.68 11.03
N ALA A 46 0.47 5.99 11.87
CA ALA A 46 -0.50 6.64 12.74
C ALA A 46 0.16 7.59 13.74
N ALA A 47 1.28 7.18 14.36
CA ALA A 47 2.01 8.01 15.32
C ALA A 47 2.51 9.31 14.68
N ALA A 48 3.14 9.23 13.51
CA ALA A 48 3.66 10.41 12.80
C ALA A 48 2.54 11.36 12.35
N PHE A 49 1.39 10.83 11.93
CA PHE A 49 0.21 11.64 11.62
C PHE A 49 -0.35 12.32 12.88
N ASN A 50 -0.44 11.60 13.99
CA ASN A 50 -1.01 12.14 15.23
C ASN A 50 -0.11 13.15 15.94
N GLU A 51 1.19 13.22 15.63
CA GLU A 51 2.05 14.33 16.06
C GLU A 51 1.52 15.68 15.54
N ASP A 52 1.03 15.72 14.30
CA ASP A 52 0.53 16.93 13.65
C ASP A 52 -0.99 17.11 13.83
N HIS A 53 -1.73 16.01 14.02
CA HIS A 53 -3.20 15.99 14.12
C HIS A 53 -3.66 15.10 15.29
N PRO A 54 -3.45 15.52 16.55
CA PRO A 54 -3.78 14.72 17.73
C PRO A 54 -5.29 14.55 17.98
N ASP A 55 -6.11 15.37 17.35
CA ASP A 55 -7.57 15.37 17.37
C ASP A 55 -8.21 14.36 16.42
N ILE A 56 -7.42 13.74 15.52
CA ILE A 56 -7.90 12.72 14.58
C ILE A 56 -7.24 11.39 14.91
N LYS A 57 -8.03 10.40 15.28
CA LYS A 57 -7.57 9.05 15.54
C LYS A 57 -7.76 8.16 14.31
N ILE A 58 -6.88 7.18 14.13
CA ILE A 58 -6.97 6.20 13.05
C ILE A 58 -7.33 4.85 13.63
N ARG A 59 -8.37 4.24 13.06
CA ARG A 59 -8.73 2.84 13.27
C ARG A 59 -8.51 2.08 11.99
N TRP A 60 -7.54 1.18 12.03
CA TRP A 60 -7.14 0.41 10.87
C TRP A 60 -8.03 -0.82 10.63
N VAL A 61 -8.32 -1.07 9.36
CA VAL A 61 -8.73 -2.37 8.84
C VAL A 61 -7.71 -2.79 7.79
N ARG A 62 -6.95 -3.81 8.09
CA ARG A 62 -5.81 -4.25 7.29
C ARG A 62 -5.97 -5.68 6.81
N ASP A 63 -5.75 -5.87 5.51
CA ASP A 63 -5.51 -7.18 4.89
C ASP A 63 -4.69 -7.00 3.61
N SER A 64 -4.41 -8.07 2.88
CA SER A 64 -3.78 -8.01 1.57
C SER A 64 -4.67 -7.29 0.55
N THR A 65 -4.05 -6.68 -0.46
CA THR A 65 -4.71 -5.78 -1.44
C THR A 65 -5.98 -6.35 -2.05
N GLY A 66 -5.96 -7.60 -2.50
CA GLY A 66 -7.13 -8.23 -3.13
C GLY A 66 -8.30 -8.38 -2.17
N ILE A 67 -8.03 -8.71 -0.91
CA ILE A 67 -9.05 -8.87 0.13
C ILE A 67 -9.66 -7.51 0.50
N VAL A 68 -8.82 -6.48 0.69
CA VAL A 68 -9.30 -5.11 0.96
C VAL A 68 -10.13 -4.59 -0.21
N THR A 69 -9.69 -4.83 -1.45
CA THR A 69 -10.42 -4.44 -2.66
C THR A 69 -11.79 -5.13 -2.73
N ALA A 70 -11.85 -6.43 -2.50
CA ALA A 70 -13.10 -7.19 -2.49
C ALA A 70 -14.05 -6.72 -1.37
N LYS A 71 -13.51 -6.43 -0.19
CA LYS A 71 -14.27 -5.89 0.94
C LYS A 71 -14.89 -4.53 0.60
N LEU A 72 -14.11 -3.62 0.03
CA LEU A 72 -14.60 -2.30 -0.40
C LEU A 72 -15.73 -2.44 -1.43
N LEU A 73 -15.55 -3.30 -2.45
CA LEU A 73 -16.57 -3.56 -3.46
C LEU A 73 -17.86 -4.12 -2.84
N ALA A 74 -17.75 -5.05 -1.89
CA ALA A 74 -18.91 -5.62 -1.18
C ALA A 74 -19.65 -4.57 -0.33
N GLU A 75 -18.94 -3.55 0.16
CA GLU A 75 -19.47 -2.44 0.95
C GLU A 75 -19.93 -1.24 0.09
N LYS A 76 -19.92 -1.34 -1.24
CA LYS A 76 -20.21 -0.24 -2.18
C LYS A 76 -21.47 0.55 -1.82
N ASN A 77 -22.55 -0.13 -1.46
CA ASN A 77 -23.85 0.48 -1.15
C ASN A 77 -23.96 0.97 0.32
N ASN A 78 -23.04 0.58 1.17
CA ASN A 78 -22.97 1.01 2.57
C ASN A 78 -21.51 1.07 3.04
N PRO A 79 -20.73 2.03 2.55
CA PRO A 79 -19.31 2.14 2.85
C PRO A 79 -19.06 2.30 4.35
N ARG A 80 -18.09 1.55 4.87
CA ARG A 80 -17.65 1.64 6.26
C ARG A 80 -16.32 2.36 6.41
N ALA A 81 -15.49 2.32 5.37
CA ALA A 81 -14.24 3.07 5.34
C ALA A 81 -14.48 4.56 5.13
N ASP A 82 -13.71 5.39 5.80
CA ASP A 82 -13.64 6.84 5.55
C ASP A 82 -12.54 7.16 4.55
N VAL A 83 -11.37 6.53 4.72
CA VAL A 83 -10.16 6.73 3.93
C VAL A 83 -9.55 5.38 3.59
N ILE A 84 -8.95 5.30 2.43
CA ILE A 84 -8.02 4.25 2.03
C ILE A 84 -6.63 4.87 2.08
N TRP A 85 -5.74 4.33 2.90
CA TRP A 85 -4.37 4.80 3.01
C TRP A 85 -3.39 3.66 2.81
N GLY A 86 -2.84 3.57 1.61
CA GLY A 86 -1.96 2.50 1.18
C GLY A 86 -2.71 1.27 0.66
N LEU A 87 -3.25 1.42 -0.54
CA LEU A 87 -3.77 0.34 -1.35
C LEU A 87 -3.22 0.51 -2.76
N ALA A 88 -3.08 -0.58 -3.52
CA ALA A 88 -2.61 -0.53 -4.89
C ALA A 88 -3.36 0.51 -5.73
N ALA A 89 -2.64 1.37 -6.45
CA ALA A 89 -3.27 2.34 -7.34
C ALA A 89 -4.16 1.67 -8.39
N THR A 90 -3.78 0.50 -8.91
CA THR A 90 -4.63 -0.28 -9.83
C THR A 90 -5.96 -0.69 -9.20
N SER A 91 -6.01 -0.97 -7.89
CA SER A 91 -7.25 -1.20 -7.15
C SER A 91 -8.05 0.08 -6.99
N LEU A 92 -7.40 1.22 -6.69
CA LEU A 92 -8.09 2.50 -6.58
C LEU A 92 -8.69 2.95 -7.92
N MET A 93 -8.01 2.70 -9.03
CA MET A 93 -8.56 2.95 -10.37
C MET A 93 -9.83 2.13 -10.64
N LEU A 94 -9.87 0.86 -10.19
CA LEU A 94 -11.08 0.05 -10.24
C LEU A 94 -12.20 0.67 -9.38
N LEU A 95 -11.90 1.03 -8.13
CA LEU A 95 -12.89 1.65 -7.23
C LEU A 95 -13.38 3.01 -7.75
N GLN A 96 -12.51 3.76 -8.41
CA GLN A 96 -12.87 5.01 -9.10
C GLN A 96 -13.87 4.76 -10.24
N SER A 97 -13.61 3.76 -11.09
CA SER A 97 -14.54 3.38 -12.18
C SER A 97 -15.90 2.90 -11.66
N GLU A 98 -15.95 2.37 -10.44
CA GLU A 98 -17.15 1.98 -9.73
C GLU A 98 -17.86 3.16 -9.01
N GLY A 99 -17.32 4.38 -9.12
CA GLY A 99 -17.87 5.58 -8.50
C GLY A 99 -17.77 5.62 -6.97
N MET A 100 -16.83 4.89 -6.38
CA MET A 100 -16.69 4.70 -4.93
C MET A 100 -15.74 5.70 -4.27
N LEU A 101 -14.99 6.50 -5.03
CA LEU A 101 -14.02 7.43 -4.50
C LEU A 101 -14.53 8.88 -4.57
N GLN A 102 -14.20 9.67 -3.56
CA GLN A 102 -14.46 11.10 -3.50
C GLN A 102 -13.32 11.85 -4.17
N ALA A 103 -13.63 12.58 -5.24
CA ALA A 103 -12.64 13.45 -5.87
C ALA A 103 -12.23 14.57 -4.91
N TYR A 104 -10.93 14.77 -4.75
CA TYR A 104 -10.34 15.79 -3.90
C TYR A 104 -8.90 16.07 -4.31
N ALA A 105 -8.57 17.32 -4.58
CA ALA A 105 -7.20 17.76 -4.83
C ALA A 105 -6.51 18.12 -3.52
N PRO A 106 -5.60 17.28 -2.98
CA PRO A 106 -4.95 17.58 -1.70
C PRO A 106 -4.02 18.79 -1.81
N LYS A 107 -3.84 19.48 -0.69
CA LYS A 107 -2.92 20.62 -0.58
C LYS A 107 -1.49 20.20 -0.90
N GLY A 108 -0.89 20.82 -1.90
CA GLY A 108 0.47 20.49 -2.32
C GLY A 108 0.56 19.38 -3.36
N LEU A 109 -0.56 18.97 -3.97
CA LEU A 109 -0.60 17.98 -5.05
C LEU A 109 0.42 18.24 -6.15
N ASN A 110 0.63 19.49 -6.53
CA ASN A 110 1.58 19.90 -7.58
C ASN A 110 3.05 19.63 -7.22
N LYS A 111 3.36 19.33 -5.98
CA LYS A 111 4.71 18.98 -5.50
C LYS A 111 5.06 17.50 -5.70
N LEU A 112 4.06 16.65 -5.93
CA LEU A 112 4.31 15.23 -6.21
C LEU A 112 4.78 15.03 -7.65
N ASP A 113 5.54 13.97 -7.90
CA ASP A 113 5.81 13.48 -9.23
C ASP A 113 4.48 13.14 -9.95
N SER A 114 4.38 13.52 -11.21
CA SER A 114 3.16 13.31 -12.01
C SER A 114 2.75 11.84 -12.14
N LYS A 115 3.70 10.93 -12.09
CA LYS A 115 3.45 9.48 -12.11
C LYS A 115 2.66 8.99 -10.89
N PHE A 116 2.74 9.72 -9.78
CA PHE A 116 2.05 9.39 -8.53
C PHE A 116 0.73 10.15 -8.36
N ARG A 117 0.13 10.60 -9.44
CA ARG A 117 -1.15 11.32 -9.40
C ARG A 117 -2.16 10.66 -10.31
N ASP A 118 -3.39 10.59 -9.86
CA ASP A 118 -4.51 10.34 -10.74
C ASP A 118 -4.58 11.41 -11.82
N SER A 119 -4.82 11.02 -13.07
CA SER A 119 -4.94 11.95 -14.21
C SER A 119 -6.24 12.74 -14.21
N ALA A 120 -7.23 12.37 -13.42
CA ALA A 120 -8.47 13.12 -13.28
C ALA A 120 -8.24 14.48 -12.59
N ASN A 121 -9.10 15.45 -12.88
CA ASN A 121 -9.06 16.78 -12.25
C ASN A 121 -10.45 17.18 -11.75
N PRO A 122 -10.70 17.23 -10.43
CA PRO A 122 -9.76 16.87 -9.35
C PRO A 122 -9.48 15.37 -9.30
N PRO A 123 -8.31 14.94 -8.76
CA PRO A 123 -7.96 13.53 -8.66
C PRO A 123 -8.82 12.81 -7.62
N SER A 124 -8.98 11.51 -7.78
CA SER A 124 -9.66 10.65 -6.80
C SER A 124 -8.69 9.88 -5.92
N TRP A 125 -7.41 9.82 -6.28
CA TRP A 125 -6.35 9.19 -5.49
C TRP A 125 -4.99 9.85 -5.73
N THR A 126 -4.08 9.66 -4.78
CA THR A 126 -2.69 10.11 -4.86
C THR A 126 -1.76 9.01 -4.39
N GLY A 127 -0.64 8.82 -5.10
CA GLY A 127 0.38 7.84 -4.76
C GLY A 127 1.23 8.26 -3.56
N MET A 128 1.82 7.28 -2.93
CA MET A 128 2.70 7.40 -1.76
C MET A 128 4.13 6.97 -2.10
N ASP A 129 4.28 5.74 -2.54
CA ASP A 129 5.52 5.05 -2.86
C ASP A 129 5.25 3.95 -3.88
N ALA A 130 6.31 3.34 -4.41
CA ALA A 130 6.22 2.18 -5.28
C ALA A 130 6.78 0.94 -4.59
N TRP A 131 6.02 -0.18 -4.64
CA TRP A 131 6.60 -1.49 -4.35
C TRP A 131 6.84 -2.25 -5.64
N ILE A 132 7.92 -3.01 -5.66
CA ILE A 132 8.54 -3.51 -6.88
C ILE A 132 8.80 -4.99 -6.71
N ALA A 133 8.36 -5.80 -7.69
CA ALA A 133 8.58 -7.24 -7.69
C ALA A 133 10.07 -7.59 -7.58
N ALA A 134 10.37 -8.65 -6.85
CA ALA A 134 11.72 -9.21 -6.75
C ALA A 134 11.64 -10.68 -6.38
N VAL A 135 12.68 -11.42 -6.70
CA VAL A 135 12.85 -12.82 -6.30
C VAL A 135 13.80 -12.88 -5.11
N CYS A 136 13.34 -13.44 -3.99
CA CYS A 136 14.15 -13.70 -2.80
C CYS A 136 14.73 -15.11 -2.86
N VAL A 137 16.04 -15.22 -2.92
CA VAL A 137 16.76 -16.49 -2.95
C VAL A 137 17.49 -16.69 -1.63
N ASN A 138 17.13 -17.73 -0.87
CA ASN A 138 17.92 -18.14 0.29
C ASN A 138 19.17 -18.86 -0.21
N THR A 139 20.34 -18.25 -0.03
CA THR A 139 21.61 -18.76 -0.57
C THR A 139 22.03 -20.07 0.09
N VAL A 140 21.67 -20.30 1.34
CA VAL A 140 21.96 -21.56 2.06
C VAL A 140 21.08 -22.69 1.54
N GLU A 141 19.76 -22.47 1.47
CA GLU A 141 18.84 -23.50 0.99
C GLU A 141 19.01 -23.79 -0.51
N ALA A 142 19.28 -22.75 -1.32
CA ALA A 142 19.61 -22.95 -2.74
C ALA A 142 20.86 -23.80 -2.90
N GLY A 143 21.92 -23.54 -2.10
CA GLY A 143 23.14 -24.35 -2.12
C GLY A 143 22.90 -25.82 -1.71
N LYS A 144 22.11 -26.07 -0.66
CA LYS A 144 21.76 -27.44 -0.23
C LYS A 144 21.01 -28.22 -1.31
N ASN A 145 20.21 -27.54 -2.12
CA ASN A 145 19.41 -28.15 -3.17
C ASN A 145 20.09 -28.07 -4.56
N ASN A 146 21.34 -27.61 -4.65
CA ASN A 146 22.07 -27.39 -5.87
C ASN A 146 21.32 -26.54 -6.91
N LEU A 147 20.57 -25.54 -6.45
CA LEU A 147 19.81 -24.64 -7.30
C LEU A 147 20.71 -23.52 -7.80
N PRO A 148 20.75 -23.24 -9.11
CA PRO A 148 21.42 -22.05 -9.62
C PRO A 148 20.67 -20.78 -9.17
N THR A 149 21.37 -19.65 -9.07
CA THR A 149 20.72 -18.35 -8.82
C THR A 149 20.05 -17.89 -10.11
N PRO A 150 18.70 -17.68 -10.12
CA PRO A 150 18.01 -17.20 -11.31
C PRO A 150 18.42 -15.76 -11.62
N THR A 151 18.47 -15.40 -12.89
CA THR A 151 18.76 -14.04 -13.38
C THR A 151 17.63 -13.46 -14.21
N SER A 152 16.66 -14.29 -14.56
CA SER A 152 15.53 -13.94 -15.41
C SER A 152 14.24 -14.59 -14.90
N TRP A 153 13.09 -14.06 -15.32
CA TRP A 153 11.82 -14.75 -15.10
C TRP A 153 11.79 -16.10 -15.78
N MET A 154 12.35 -16.17 -16.99
CA MET A 154 12.39 -17.42 -17.76
C MET A 154 13.20 -18.52 -17.07
N ASP A 155 14.27 -18.18 -16.35
CA ASP A 155 15.06 -19.18 -15.60
C ASP A 155 14.18 -19.97 -14.63
N LEU A 156 13.19 -19.32 -14.01
CA LEU A 156 12.30 -19.95 -13.04
C LEU A 156 11.38 -21.03 -13.63
N THR A 157 11.32 -21.15 -14.96
CA THR A 157 10.60 -22.23 -15.65
C THR A 157 11.45 -23.48 -15.85
N ASP A 158 12.75 -23.44 -15.54
CA ASP A 158 13.63 -24.62 -15.63
C ASP A 158 13.18 -25.68 -14.62
N PRO A 159 13.06 -26.95 -15.03
CA PRO A 159 12.67 -28.04 -14.14
C PRO A 159 13.54 -28.22 -12.88
N VAL A 160 14.76 -27.67 -12.86
CA VAL A 160 15.63 -27.69 -11.67
C VAL A 160 14.96 -27.03 -10.45
N TYR A 161 14.05 -26.08 -10.68
CA TYR A 161 13.33 -25.38 -9.62
C TYR A 161 12.02 -26.06 -9.19
N LYS A 162 11.69 -27.22 -9.74
CA LYS A 162 10.40 -27.87 -9.46
C LYS A 162 10.19 -28.10 -7.96
N GLY A 163 9.11 -27.51 -7.42
CA GLY A 163 8.76 -27.59 -5.99
C GLY A 163 9.58 -26.70 -5.06
N HIS A 164 10.46 -25.85 -5.62
CA HIS A 164 11.32 -24.94 -4.85
C HIS A 164 10.88 -23.48 -4.90
N LEU A 165 9.81 -23.17 -5.63
CA LEU A 165 9.30 -21.81 -5.79
C LEU A 165 7.98 -21.64 -5.04
N VAL A 166 7.84 -20.47 -4.41
CA VAL A 166 6.60 -20.02 -3.79
C VAL A 166 6.30 -18.61 -4.28
N MET A 167 5.06 -18.31 -4.61
CA MET A 167 4.64 -16.98 -5.04
C MET A 167 3.27 -16.60 -4.45
N PRO A 168 2.90 -15.29 -4.43
CA PRO A 168 1.61 -14.88 -3.94
C PRO A 168 0.47 -15.22 -4.91
N ASN A 169 -0.69 -15.57 -4.37
CA ASN A 169 -1.92 -15.69 -5.13
C ASN A 169 -2.42 -14.29 -5.54
N PRO A 170 -2.61 -13.99 -6.84
CA PRO A 170 -3.01 -12.67 -7.32
C PRO A 170 -4.44 -12.27 -6.90
N ASN A 171 -5.31 -13.23 -6.55
CA ASN A 171 -6.66 -12.91 -6.08
C ASN A 171 -6.65 -12.27 -4.68
N SER A 172 -5.72 -12.67 -3.81
CA SER A 172 -5.58 -12.09 -2.47
C SER A 172 -4.50 -11.04 -2.38
N SER A 173 -3.39 -11.18 -3.13
CA SER A 173 -2.19 -10.35 -3.02
C SER A 173 -2.06 -9.34 -4.16
N GLY A 174 -1.81 -8.08 -3.80
CA GLY A 174 -1.42 -7.04 -4.77
C GLY A 174 -0.10 -7.36 -5.48
N THR A 175 0.86 -7.96 -4.77
CA THR A 175 2.13 -8.41 -5.36
C THR A 175 1.90 -9.53 -6.37
N GLY A 176 1.08 -10.52 -6.02
CA GLY A 176 0.72 -11.56 -6.99
C GLY A 176 0.04 -10.98 -8.23
N PHE A 177 -0.84 -10.00 -8.07
CA PHE A 177 -1.50 -9.35 -9.20
C PHE A 177 -0.54 -8.53 -10.06
N LEU A 178 0.37 -7.75 -9.45
CA LEU A 178 1.36 -7.00 -10.21
C LEU A 178 2.30 -7.92 -11.01
N ASP A 179 2.67 -9.08 -10.44
CA ASP A 179 3.50 -10.09 -11.16
C ASP A 179 2.76 -10.58 -12.39
N VAL A 180 1.55 -11.11 -12.23
CA VAL A 180 0.73 -11.64 -13.34
C VAL A 180 0.48 -10.57 -14.40
N SER A 181 0.08 -9.37 -14.00
CA SER A 181 -0.15 -8.25 -14.91
C SER A 181 1.12 -7.85 -15.66
N SER A 182 2.27 -7.82 -14.98
CA SER A 182 3.54 -7.46 -15.62
C SER A 182 4.03 -8.52 -16.59
N TRP A 183 3.89 -9.81 -16.30
CA TRP A 183 4.25 -10.88 -17.23
C TRP A 183 3.40 -10.86 -18.51
N LEU A 184 2.11 -10.51 -18.38
CA LEU A 184 1.24 -10.29 -19.54
C LEU A 184 1.70 -9.09 -20.38
N GLN A 185 2.26 -8.05 -19.76
CA GLN A 185 2.81 -6.89 -20.47
C GLN A 185 4.19 -7.20 -21.09
N ILE A 186 5.07 -7.90 -20.38
CA ILE A 186 6.42 -8.26 -20.84
C ILE A 186 6.36 -9.23 -22.02
N TYR A 187 5.53 -10.26 -21.93
CA TYR A 187 5.51 -11.37 -22.91
C TYR A 187 4.30 -11.32 -23.87
N GLY A 188 3.40 -10.33 -23.70
CA GLY A 188 2.10 -10.31 -24.36
C GLY A 188 1.10 -11.30 -23.77
N GLU A 189 -0.19 -11.16 -24.11
CA GLU A 189 -1.25 -11.98 -23.49
C GLU A 189 -0.98 -13.50 -23.63
N ARG A 190 -0.72 -13.96 -24.86
CA ARG A 190 -0.44 -15.38 -25.11
C ARG A 190 0.85 -15.84 -24.45
N GLY A 191 1.93 -15.08 -24.62
CA GLY A 191 3.24 -15.44 -24.06
C GLY A 191 3.27 -15.42 -22.54
N GLY A 192 2.57 -14.46 -21.92
CA GLY A 192 2.46 -14.35 -20.47
C GLY A 192 1.73 -15.56 -19.85
N TRP A 193 0.60 -15.98 -20.43
CA TRP A 193 -0.08 -17.20 -19.97
C TRP A 193 0.77 -18.46 -20.18
N GLN A 194 1.46 -18.57 -21.32
CA GLN A 194 2.39 -19.69 -21.55
C GLN A 194 3.54 -19.71 -20.53
N TYR A 195 4.10 -18.55 -20.22
CA TYR A 195 5.11 -18.40 -19.17
C TYR A 195 4.58 -18.90 -17.82
N MET A 196 3.37 -18.46 -17.43
CA MET A 196 2.75 -18.86 -16.16
C MET A 196 2.39 -20.34 -16.12
N ASP A 197 1.97 -20.95 -17.24
CA ASP A 197 1.75 -22.39 -17.32
C ASP A 197 3.04 -23.16 -17.00
N ASN A 198 4.17 -22.74 -17.58
CA ASN A 198 5.47 -23.35 -17.31
C ASN A 198 5.95 -23.08 -15.86
N LEU A 199 5.80 -21.85 -15.38
CA LEU A 199 6.17 -21.48 -14.01
C LEU A 199 5.37 -22.30 -12.98
N HIS A 200 4.09 -22.51 -13.23
CA HIS A 200 3.20 -23.27 -12.35
C HIS A 200 3.69 -24.68 -12.05
N GLU A 201 4.35 -25.32 -13.02
CA GLU A 201 4.94 -26.65 -12.81
C GLU A 201 5.96 -26.64 -11.66
N ASN A 202 6.70 -25.54 -11.50
CA ASN A 202 7.74 -25.38 -10.51
C ASN A 202 7.25 -24.79 -9.18
N ILE A 203 6.07 -24.15 -9.17
CA ILE A 203 5.48 -23.60 -7.95
C ILE A 203 5.05 -24.72 -7.00
N ALA A 204 5.52 -24.65 -5.76
CA ALA A 204 5.09 -25.55 -4.68
C ALA A 204 3.70 -25.17 -4.16
N TRP A 205 3.48 -23.89 -3.85
CA TRP A 205 2.17 -23.34 -3.44
C TRP A 205 2.10 -21.83 -3.67
N TYR A 206 0.88 -21.32 -3.71
CA TYR A 206 0.58 -19.87 -3.75
C TYR A 206 0.13 -19.37 -2.39
N THR A 207 0.77 -18.30 -1.91
CA THR A 207 0.50 -17.74 -0.59
C THR A 207 -0.59 -16.69 -0.60
N HIS A 208 -1.24 -16.48 0.56
CA HIS A 208 -2.25 -15.45 0.74
C HIS A 208 -1.66 -14.02 0.59
N SER A 209 -0.53 -13.75 1.23
CA SER A 209 0.08 -12.42 1.23
C SER A 209 1.31 -12.32 0.34
N GLY A 210 1.57 -11.11 -0.19
CA GLY A 210 2.72 -10.83 -1.04
C GLY A 210 4.07 -10.91 -0.33
N SER A 211 4.11 -10.65 0.96
CA SER A 211 5.33 -10.69 1.77
C SER A 211 5.71 -12.10 2.23
N LYS A 212 4.77 -13.03 2.27
CA LYS A 212 4.98 -14.38 2.82
C LYS A 212 6.04 -15.17 2.06
N PRO A 213 6.11 -15.20 0.72
CA PRO A 213 7.13 -15.97 0.01
C PRO A 213 8.56 -15.57 0.39
N CYS A 214 8.85 -14.28 0.46
CA CYS A 214 10.18 -13.81 0.87
C CYS A 214 10.45 -14.07 2.35
N LYS A 215 9.43 -13.97 3.22
CA LYS A 215 9.55 -14.35 4.64
C LYS A 215 9.85 -15.83 4.81
N GLN A 216 9.22 -16.69 4.01
CA GLN A 216 9.49 -18.13 4.03
C GLN A 216 10.90 -18.46 3.51
N ALA A 217 11.33 -17.81 2.43
CA ALA A 217 12.71 -17.92 1.96
C ALA A 217 13.71 -17.45 3.06
N ALA A 218 13.43 -16.32 3.70
CA ALA A 218 14.28 -15.79 4.77
C ALA A 218 14.48 -16.77 5.93
N ARG A 219 13.44 -17.57 6.25
CA ARG A 219 13.49 -18.59 7.32
C ARG A 219 13.97 -19.96 6.85
N GLY A 220 14.28 -20.12 5.57
CA GLY A 220 14.70 -21.41 5.01
C GLY A 220 13.57 -22.42 4.81
N GLU A 221 12.30 -21.99 4.85
CA GLU A 221 11.14 -22.85 4.60
C GLU A 221 10.97 -23.19 3.11
N THR A 222 11.50 -22.32 2.24
CA THR A 222 11.60 -22.53 0.80
C THR A 222 12.90 -21.92 0.30
N PRO A 223 13.54 -22.49 -0.73
CA PRO A 223 14.73 -21.87 -1.32
C PRO A 223 14.47 -20.52 -1.98
N ILE A 224 13.33 -20.38 -2.68
CA ILE A 224 13.04 -19.22 -3.53
C ILE A 224 11.60 -18.74 -3.33
N GLY A 225 11.45 -17.43 -3.06
CA GLY A 225 10.16 -16.77 -2.97
C GLY A 225 10.05 -15.63 -3.98
N ILE A 226 9.04 -15.65 -4.83
CA ILE A 226 8.65 -14.50 -5.65
C ILE A 226 7.87 -13.56 -4.73
N SER A 227 8.34 -12.31 -4.56
CA SER A 227 7.78 -11.36 -3.61
C SER A 227 8.09 -9.91 -4.06
N PHE A 228 8.58 -9.06 -3.18
CA PHE A 228 8.92 -7.69 -3.53
C PHE A 228 10.17 -7.19 -2.77
N ALA A 229 10.87 -6.24 -3.39
CA ALA A 229 12.19 -5.79 -2.97
C ALA A 229 12.23 -5.27 -1.53
N PHE A 230 11.24 -4.50 -1.08
CA PHE A 230 11.12 -4.03 0.31
C PHE A 230 11.18 -5.19 1.31
N ARG A 231 10.41 -6.26 1.08
CA ARG A 231 10.39 -7.41 1.99
C ARG A 231 11.73 -8.14 2.01
N GLY A 232 12.35 -8.30 0.84
CA GLY A 232 13.69 -8.86 0.73
C GLY A 232 14.73 -8.05 1.50
N ALA A 233 14.77 -6.74 1.26
CA ALA A 233 15.69 -5.82 1.93
C ALA A 233 15.52 -5.84 3.45
N LYS A 234 14.28 -5.84 3.93
CA LYS A 234 13.98 -5.88 5.37
C LYS A 234 14.37 -7.19 6.02
N SER A 235 14.12 -8.32 5.34
CA SER A 235 14.54 -9.65 5.83
C SER A 235 16.06 -9.79 5.83
N LYS A 236 16.74 -9.28 4.81
CA LYS A 236 18.22 -9.27 4.75
C LYS A 236 18.82 -8.37 5.84
N ALA A 237 18.21 -7.23 6.12
CA ALA A 237 18.63 -6.35 7.22
C ALA A 237 18.46 -7.02 8.59
N ALA A 238 17.53 -7.96 8.74
CA ALA A 238 17.37 -8.78 9.95
C ALA A 238 18.31 -9.97 10.00
N GLY A 239 19.24 -10.13 9.06
CA GLY A 239 20.27 -11.16 9.03
C GLY A 239 19.95 -12.41 8.20
N ALA A 240 18.84 -12.42 7.45
CA ALA A 240 18.53 -13.55 6.57
C ALA A 240 19.55 -13.69 5.42
N PRO A 241 19.98 -14.93 5.06
CA PRO A 241 20.93 -15.18 3.98
C PRO A 241 20.23 -15.10 2.62
N LEU A 242 19.78 -13.91 2.25
CA LEU A 242 19.03 -13.67 1.02
C LEU A 242 19.84 -12.92 -0.03
N ASP A 243 19.73 -13.39 -1.27
CA ASP A 243 19.93 -12.56 -2.45
C ASP A 243 18.57 -12.08 -2.97
N ILE A 244 18.52 -10.81 -3.39
CA ILE A 244 17.32 -10.16 -3.93
C ILE A 244 17.58 -9.95 -5.42
N ILE A 245 16.87 -10.69 -6.24
CA ILE A 245 17.10 -10.72 -7.70
C ILE A 245 16.04 -9.86 -8.38
N LEU A 246 16.51 -8.99 -9.28
CA LEU A 246 15.67 -8.28 -10.24
C LEU A 246 15.83 -8.98 -11.60
N PRO A 247 14.84 -9.75 -12.05
CA PRO A 247 14.91 -10.43 -13.35
C PRO A 247 15.18 -9.46 -14.51
N LYS A 248 16.07 -9.86 -15.42
CA LYS A 248 16.60 -9.01 -16.50
C LYS A 248 15.56 -8.52 -17.52
N GLU A 249 14.44 -9.21 -17.65
CA GLU A 249 13.34 -8.81 -18.54
C GLU A 249 12.60 -7.58 -18.01
N GLY A 250 12.87 -7.19 -16.78
CA GLY A 250 12.19 -6.14 -16.06
C GLY A 250 11.23 -6.68 -15.01
N VAL A 251 10.88 -5.84 -14.07
CA VAL A 251 10.02 -6.20 -12.94
C VAL A 251 8.76 -5.35 -12.90
N GLY A 252 7.65 -5.97 -12.56
CA GLY A 252 6.40 -5.28 -12.30
C GLY A 252 6.50 -4.43 -11.04
N TRP A 253 5.68 -3.42 -11.00
CA TRP A 253 5.52 -2.53 -9.85
C TRP A 253 4.13 -1.95 -9.81
N ASP A 254 3.70 -1.56 -8.64
CA ASP A 254 2.51 -0.73 -8.44
C ASP A 254 2.87 0.32 -7.38
N MET A 255 2.00 1.25 -7.11
CA MET A 255 2.19 2.21 -6.04
C MET A 255 1.16 2.00 -4.94
N GLU A 256 1.56 2.18 -3.70
CA GLU A 256 0.62 2.42 -2.62
C GLU A 256 0.02 3.80 -2.82
N ALA A 257 -1.28 3.93 -2.65
CA ALA A 257 -1.98 5.17 -2.90
C ALA A 257 -3.09 5.41 -1.87
N THR A 258 -3.50 6.66 -1.76
CA THR A 258 -4.45 7.17 -0.76
C THR A 258 -5.67 7.75 -1.46
N ALA A 259 -6.87 7.49 -0.93
CA ALA A 259 -8.12 8.00 -1.46
C ALA A 259 -9.15 8.21 -0.35
N ILE A 260 -10.09 9.13 -0.58
CA ILE A 260 -11.26 9.31 0.29
C ILE A 260 -12.39 8.44 -0.25
N VAL A 261 -13.05 7.71 0.63
CA VAL A 261 -14.23 6.92 0.25
C VAL A 261 -15.44 7.84 0.12
N LYS A 262 -16.13 7.74 -1.01
CA LYS A 262 -17.30 8.56 -1.30
C LYS A 262 -18.43 8.28 -0.30
N GLY A 263 -19.01 9.33 0.26
CA GLY A 263 -20.10 9.23 1.22
C GLY A 263 -19.66 9.18 2.68
N THR A 264 -18.36 9.29 2.98
CA THR A 264 -17.89 9.47 4.37
C THR A 264 -18.60 10.66 5.05
N LYS A 265 -18.97 10.46 6.31
CA LYS A 265 -19.55 11.54 7.15
C LYS A 265 -18.47 12.39 7.82
N LYS A 266 -17.19 12.03 7.64
CA LYS A 266 -16.02 12.67 8.26
C LYS A 266 -15.12 13.29 7.20
N LEU A 267 -15.72 13.95 6.22
CA LEU A 267 -15.02 14.47 5.06
C LEU A 267 -13.85 15.39 5.41
N SER A 268 -14.02 16.29 6.37
CA SER A 268 -12.96 17.21 6.78
C SER A 268 -11.75 16.51 7.37
N ALA A 269 -11.96 15.54 8.27
CA ALA A 269 -10.87 14.74 8.82
C ALA A 269 -10.22 13.84 7.76
N ALA A 270 -11.01 13.27 6.84
CA ALA A 270 -10.52 12.50 5.71
C ALA A 270 -9.62 13.34 4.79
N GLN A 271 -10.02 14.56 4.47
CA GLN A 271 -9.21 15.51 3.70
C GLN A 271 -7.91 15.88 4.42
N THR A 272 -7.96 16.08 5.74
CA THR A 272 -6.77 16.35 6.57
C THR A 272 -5.76 15.19 6.47
N LEU A 273 -6.22 13.95 6.55
CA LEU A 273 -5.34 12.79 6.41
C LEU A 273 -4.74 12.70 5.00
N VAL A 274 -5.54 12.92 3.96
CA VAL A 274 -5.07 12.87 2.56
C VAL A 274 -4.09 14.01 2.27
N ASP A 275 -4.34 15.22 2.76
CA ASP A 275 -3.38 16.34 2.69
C ASP A 275 -2.03 15.97 3.34
N TRP A 276 -2.09 15.37 4.54
CA TRP A 276 -0.89 14.96 5.27
C TRP A 276 -0.13 13.84 4.55
N SER A 277 -0.85 12.88 3.96
CA SER A 277 -0.26 11.69 3.31
C SER A 277 0.69 12.02 2.16
N ILE A 278 0.54 13.19 1.53
CA ILE A 278 1.40 13.63 0.42
C ILE A 278 2.48 14.64 0.85
N THR A 279 2.58 14.95 2.13
CA THR A 279 3.60 15.88 2.62
C THR A 279 5.01 15.32 2.50
N LYS A 280 6.00 16.20 2.52
CA LYS A 280 7.41 15.81 2.59
C LYS A 280 7.70 14.96 3.84
N LYS A 281 7.04 15.24 4.97
CA LYS A 281 7.17 14.48 6.23
C LYS A 281 6.68 13.04 6.03
N ALA A 282 5.50 12.87 5.47
CA ALA A 282 4.93 11.55 5.17
C ALA A 282 5.81 10.77 4.19
N ASN A 283 6.26 11.38 3.10
CA ASN A 283 7.11 10.72 2.11
C ASN A 283 8.50 10.33 2.65
N LYS A 284 9.08 11.11 3.58
CA LYS A 284 10.29 10.68 4.30
C LYS A 284 10.03 9.45 5.18
N LEU A 285 8.83 9.35 5.73
CA LEU A 285 8.40 8.18 6.51
C LEU A 285 8.28 6.95 5.62
N TYR A 286 7.66 7.07 4.44
CA TYR A 286 7.55 5.98 3.45
C TYR A 286 8.95 5.55 2.97
N ASN A 287 9.86 6.48 2.72
CA ASN A 287 11.24 6.20 2.29
C ASN A 287 12.07 5.39 3.32
N GLN A 288 11.60 5.24 4.55
CA GLN A 288 12.28 4.31 5.49
C GLN A 288 12.19 2.85 5.04
N GLY A 289 11.20 2.51 4.23
CA GLY A 289 10.99 1.18 3.68
C GLY A 289 11.07 1.11 2.16
N TYR A 290 10.69 2.17 1.45
CA TYR A 290 10.54 2.16 -0.01
C TYR A 290 11.58 3.05 -0.68
N ALA A 291 12.27 2.50 -1.69
CA ALA A 291 13.31 3.22 -2.42
C ALA A 291 12.75 4.32 -3.33
N VAL A 292 11.49 4.17 -3.76
CA VAL A 292 10.80 5.11 -4.66
C VAL A 292 9.59 5.68 -3.94
N VAL A 293 9.51 7.00 -3.82
CA VAL A 293 8.42 7.73 -3.17
C VAL A 293 7.89 8.85 -4.06
N ALA A 294 6.65 9.25 -3.82
CA ALA A 294 5.93 10.20 -4.66
C ALA A 294 6.49 11.64 -4.61
N TYR A 295 7.10 12.03 -3.49
CA TYR A 295 7.67 13.38 -3.35
C TYR A 295 9.11 13.41 -3.92
N PRO A 296 9.36 14.15 -5.02
CA PRO A 296 10.65 14.12 -5.69
C PRO A 296 11.78 14.72 -4.85
N GLY A 297 12.99 14.22 -5.07
CA GLY A 297 14.23 14.78 -4.50
C GLY A 297 14.45 14.51 -3.00
N ILE A 298 13.65 13.68 -2.36
CA ILE A 298 13.81 13.36 -0.92
C ILE A 298 14.23 11.92 -0.65
N ALA A 299 14.07 11.03 -1.63
CA ALA A 299 14.40 9.62 -1.46
C ALA A 299 15.89 9.44 -1.16
N LYS A 300 16.18 8.70 -0.10
CA LYS A 300 17.52 8.25 0.27
C LYS A 300 17.62 6.76 -0.03
N PRO A 301 18.82 6.23 -0.31
CA PRO A 301 19.04 4.81 -0.46
C PRO A 301 18.49 4.03 0.74
N VAL A 302 17.77 2.95 0.47
CA VAL A 302 17.28 2.01 1.47
C VAL A 302 18.26 0.85 1.56
N LYS A 303 18.70 0.53 2.77
CA LYS A 303 19.70 -0.52 3.00
C LYS A 303 19.24 -1.86 2.44
N HIS A 304 20.12 -2.54 1.74
CA HIS A 304 19.90 -3.83 1.08
C HIS A 304 18.88 -3.85 -0.07
N PHE A 305 18.36 -2.70 -0.49
CA PHE A 305 17.67 -2.67 -1.78
C PHE A 305 18.64 -3.04 -2.90
N PRO A 306 18.21 -3.83 -3.90
CA PRO A 306 19.05 -4.15 -5.04
C PRO A 306 19.38 -2.89 -5.86
N GLU A 307 20.59 -2.86 -6.39
CA GLU A 307 21.00 -1.80 -7.33
C GLU A 307 20.21 -1.90 -8.65
N GLY A 308 20.08 -0.77 -9.37
CA GLY A 308 19.43 -0.74 -10.67
C GLY A 308 17.91 -0.89 -10.64
N ILE A 309 17.27 -0.69 -9.48
CA ILE A 309 15.83 -0.92 -9.32
C ILE A 309 14.98 -0.02 -10.24
N LEU A 310 15.38 1.22 -10.47
CA LEU A 310 14.66 2.13 -11.37
C LEU A 310 14.73 1.68 -12.82
N ASP A 311 15.88 1.15 -13.25
CA ASP A 311 16.08 0.65 -14.62
C ASP A 311 15.38 -0.69 -14.83
N ALA A 312 15.19 -1.47 -13.76
CA ALA A 312 14.50 -2.76 -13.81
C ALA A 312 12.97 -2.62 -13.88
N MET A 313 12.41 -1.50 -13.39
CA MET A 313 10.96 -1.26 -13.43
C MET A 313 10.48 -1.16 -14.88
N ILE A 314 9.48 -1.97 -15.25
CA ILE A 314 8.86 -1.89 -16.58
C ILE A 314 8.08 -0.57 -16.74
N ASP A 315 7.86 -0.14 -17.99
CA ASP A 315 6.87 0.89 -18.30
C ASP A 315 5.46 0.28 -18.09
N ASN A 316 4.98 0.36 -16.84
CA ASN A 316 3.79 -0.34 -16.42
C ASN A 316 2.52 0.38 -16.89
N ASP A 317 1.70 -0.31 -17.67
CA ASP A 317 0.36 0.16 -18.05
C ASP A 317 -0.65 -0.11 -16.92
N PHE A 318 -0.80 0.86 -16.02
CA PHE A 318 -1.76 0.81 -14.92
C PHE A 318 -3.21 0.69 -15.41
N GLN A 319 -3.53 1.33 -16.53
CA GLN A 319 -4.87 1.27 -17.10
C GLN A 319 -5.19 -0.13 -17.60
N PHE A 320 -4.25 -0.77 -18.29
CA PHE A 320 -4.37 -2.16 -18.69
C PHE A 320 -4.63 -3.07 -17.47
N ALA A 321 -3.82 -2.92 -16.43
CA ALA A 321 -3.94 -3.73 -15.22
C ALA A 321 -5.31 -3.51 -14.54
N ALA A 322 -5.74 -2.28 -14.37
CA ALA A 322 -7.00 -1.95 -13.70
C ALA A 322 -8.24 -2.45 -14.47
N VAL A 323 -8.29 -2.20 -15.79
CA VAL A 323 -9.43 -2.57 -16.66
C VAL A 323 -9.54 -4.08 -16.81
N ASN A 324 -8.43 -4.78 -16.94
CA ASN A 324 -8.42 -6.22 -17.16
C ASN A 324 -8.37 -7.05 -15.86
N ARG A 325 -8.33 -6.40 -14.69
CA ARG A 325 -8.17 -7.08 -13.40
C ARG A 325 -9.12 -8.26 -13.23
N LYS A 326 -10.40 -8.07 -13.44
CA LYS A 326 -11.41 -9.12 -13.27
C LYS A 326 -11.16 -10.32 -14.20
N LYS A 327 -10.86 -10.05 -15.48
CA LYS A 327 -10.56 -11.07 -16.49
C LYS A 327 -9.30 -11.86 -16.13
N ILE A 328 -8.23 -11.14 -15.77
CA ILE A 328 -6.94 -11.72 -15.39
C ILE A 328 -7.09 -12.63 -14.17
N LEU A 329 -7.74 -12.15 -13.11
CA LEU A 329 -7.93 -12.91 -11.88
C LEU A 329 -8.78 -14.17 -12.09
N ALA A 330 -9.85 -14.08 -12.87
CA ALA A 330 -10.69 -15.23 -13.19
C ALA A 330 -9.93 -16.30 -13.99
N GLU A 331 -9.16 -15.91 -15.00
CA GLU A 331 -8.35 -16.84 -15.80
C GLU A 331 -7.24 -17.48 -14.98
N TRP A 332 -6.56 -16.69 -14.12
CA TRP A 332 -5.53 -17.21 -13.23
C TRP A 332 -6.11 -18.24 -12.25
N GLN A 333 -7.23 -17.93 -11.62
CA GLN A 333 -7.92 -18.82 -10.68
C GLN A 333 -8.28 -20.15 -11.35
N LYS A 334 -8.82 -20.09 -12.55
CA LYS A 334 -9.20 -21.29 -13.33
C LYS A 334 -7.99 -22.18 -13.60
N ARG A 335 -6.81 -21.60 -13.88
CA ARG A 335 -5.61 -22.37 -14.25
C ARG A 335 -4.84 -22.91 -13.06
N TYR A 336 -4.67 -22.11 -11.99
CA TYR A 336 -3.62 -22.33 -11.01
C TYR A 336 -4.04 -22.44 -9.55
N ASP A 337 -5.29 -22.13 -9.20
CA ASP A 337 -5.74 -22.04 -7.81
C ASP A 337 -5.62 -23.34 -6.99
N ALA A 338 -5.49 -24.48 -7.67
CA ALA A 338 -5.36 -25.79 -7.02
C ALA A 338 -4.13 -25.92 -6.09
N LYS A 339 -3.06 -25.11 -6.31
CA LYS A 339 -1.89 -25.05 -5.45
C LYS A 339 -1.94 -23.92 -4.41
N SER A 340 -3.06 -23.20 -4.28
CA SER A 340 -3.20 -22.15 -3.28
C SER A 340 -3.24 -22.73 -1.87
N GLU A 341 -2.56 -22.06 -0.91
CA GLU A 341 -2.63 -22.45 0.50
C GLU A 341 -4.08 -22.30 1.03
N ALA A 342 -4.44 -23.13 2.01
CA ALA A 342 -5.75 -23.03 2.66
C ALA A 342 -5.92 -21.63 3.32
N LYS A 343 -7.15 -21.11 3.20
CA LYS A 343 -7.53 -19.81 3.80
C LYS A 343 -7.68 -19.90 5.31
#